data_8fb81d31c0557fd1c1e25ab5ed0fddd1
#
_entry.id   8fb81d31c0557fd1c1e25ab5ed0fddd1
#
_cell.length_a   1.000
_cell.length_b   1.000
_cell.length_c   1.000
_cell.angle_alpha   90.00
_cell.angle_beta   90.00
_cell.angle_gamma   90.00
#
_symmetry.space_group_name_H-M   'P 1'
#
loop_
_entity.id
_entity.type
_entity.pdbx_description
1 polymer ?
#
loop_
_entity_poly.entity_id
_entity_poly.type
_entity_poly.pdbx_seq_one_letter_code
_entity_poly.pdbx_strand_id
1 'polypeptide(L)'
;MLRTSLGVIAAAVAASSVKGSGTINFGASVEHYSINTSGSSGRVTFNDKTVSGNVNGTINVNCVRVVGNEATISGIVTHSNRKSIQGFEGLLQIRDNGKGRRGKDSEPDMGSPILFHAVGTGSDCQVPGEFDLVPVKGDFTVQP
;
A
#
# COMPACT_ATOMS: atom_id res chain seq x y z
N MET A 1 -37.20 0.21 -36.62
CA MET A 1 -35.93 0.83 -36.41
C MET A 1 -35.29 0.24 -35.14
N LEU A 2 -34.44 -0.69 -35.35
CA LEU A 2 -33.75 -1.32 -34.24
C LEU A 2 -32.74 -0.33 -33.70
N ARG A 3 -33.08 0.26 -32.64
CA ARG A 3 -32.08 0.78 -31.74
C ARG A 3 -31.51 -0.40 -30.97
N THR A 4 -30.45 -0.92 -31.46
CA THR A 4 -29.52 -1.46 -30.56
C THR A 4 -29.03 -0.31 -29.69
N SER A 5 -29.74 -0.03 -28.66
CA SER A 5 -29.06 0.53 -27.53
C SER A 5 -28.06 -0.55 -27.17
N LEU A 6 -26.90 -0.44 -27.69
CA LEU A 6 -25.75 -0.90 -26.99
C LEU A 6 -25.82 -0.13 -25.69
N GLY A 7 -26.62 -0.66 -24.79
CA GLY A 7 -26.34 -0.40 -23.43
C GLY A 7 -24.90 -0.78 -23.29
N VAL A 8 -24.05 0.21 -23.27
CA VAL A 8 -22.78 0.05 -22.65
C VAL A 8 -23.18 -0.33 -21.25
N ILE A 9 -23.31 -1.61 -21.07
CA ILE A 9 -23.13 -2.12 -19.76
C ILE A 9 -21.69 -1.75 -19.50
N ALA A 10 -21.51 -0.58 -18.95
CA ALA A 10 -20.34 -0.31 -18.20
C ALA A 10 -20.36 -1.43 -17.17
N ALA A 11 -19.73 -2.53 -17.50
CA ALA A 11 -19.36 -3.48 -16.48
C ALA A 11 -18.75 -2.60 -15.41
N ALA A 12 -19.42 -2.52 -14.26
CA ALA A 12 -18.86 -1.83 -13.13
C ALA A 12 -17.50 -2.48 -12.92
N VAL A 13 -16.46 -1.84 -13.43
CA VAL A 13 -15.10 -2.26 -13.13
C VAL A 13 -14.99 -2.06 -11.64
N ALA A 14 -14.93 -3.17 -10.91
CA ALA A 14 -14.69 -3.10 -9.49
C ALA A 14 -13.46 -2.23 -9.28
N ALA A 15 -13.58 -1.24 -8.42
CA ALA A 15 -12.44 -0.41 -8.09
C ALA A 15 -11.31 -1.30 -7.59
N SER A 16 -10.08 -0.99 -7.99
CA SER A 16 -8.92 -1.67 -7.44
C SER A 16 -8.90 -1.53 -5.93
N SER A 17 -8.42 -2.55 -5.25
CA SER A 17 -8.36 -2.53 -3.80
C SER A 17 -7.07 -3.17 -3.30
N VAL A 18 -6.59 -2.67 -2.16
CA VAL A 18 -5.49 -3.28 -1.42
C VAL A 18 -5.94 -3.40 0.03
N LYS A 19 -5.90 -4.62 0.55
CA LYS A 19 -6.35 -4.92 1.91
C LYS A 19 -5.41 -5.90 2.57
N GLY A 20 -5.22 -5.72 3.85
CA GLY A 20 -4.47 -6.65 4.67
C GLY A 20 -3.55 -5.97 5.65
N SER A 21 -2.77 -6.77 6.32
CA SER A 21 -1.80 -6.29 7.29
C SER A 21 -0.59 -7.21 7.32
N GLY A 22 0.52 -6.67 7.74
CA GLY A 22 1.73 -7.45 7.86
C GLY A 22 2.85 -6.70 8.53
N THR A 23 3.88 -7.45 8.81
CA THR A 23 5.08 -6.95 9.47
C THR A 23 6.28 -7.23 8.59
N ILE A 24 7.11 -6.22 8.42
CA ILE A 24 8.40 -6.36 7.74
C ILE A 24 9.54 -6.05 8.68
N ASN A 25 10.64 -6.76 8.48
CA ASN A 25 11.90 -6.48 9.15
C ASN A 25 12.81 -5.76 8.16
N PHE A 26 13.28 -4.60 8.54
CA PHE A 26 14.11 -3.80 7.69
C PHE A 26 15.30 -3.27 8.51
N GLY A 27 16.43 -3.95 8.38
CA GLY A 27 17.59 -3.64 9.21
C GLY A 27 17.28 -3.82 10.71
N ALA A 28 17.50 -2.79 11.48
CA ALA A 28 17.20 -2.78 12.91
C ALA A 28 15.75 -2.37 13.23
N SER A 29 14.96 -2.10 12.19
CA SER A 29 13.57 -1.65 12.34
C SER A 29 12.60 -2.78 12.07
N VAL A 30 11.49 -2.76 12.79
CA VAL A 30 10.33 -3.63 12.56
C VAL A 30 9.15 -2.73 12.26
N GLU A 31 8.63 -2.85 11.07
CA GLU A 31 7.50 -2.03 10.63
C GLU A 31 6.27 -2.90 10.45
N HIS A 32 5.21 -2.52 11.13
CA HIS A 32 3.90 -3.14 10.96
C HIS A 32 2.96 -2.14 10.33
N TYR A 33 2.25 -2.56 9.30
CA TYR A 33 1.21 -1.71 8.72
C TYR A 33 -0.01 -2.49 8.27
N SER A 34 -1.14 -1.80 8.31
CA SER A 34 -2.43 -2.28 7.81
C SER A 34 -2.91 -1.36 6.70
N ILE A 35 -3.40 -1.96 5.64
CA ILE A 35 -3.84 -1.24 4.45
C ILE A 35 -5.29 -1.57 4.18
N ASN A 36 -6.08 -0.54 3.92
CA ASN A 36 -7.45 -0.69 3.44
C ASN A 36 -7.75 0.42 2.44
N THR A 37 -7.70 0.09 1.17
CA THR A 37 -7.95 1.04 0.09
C THR A 37 -9.02 0.52 -0.85
N SER A 38 -9.73 1.45 -1.46
CA SER A 38 -10.68 1.17 -2.54
C SER A 38 -10.58 2.33 -3.54
N GLY A 39 -10.32 2.00 -4.81
CA GLY A 39 -9.99 3.01 -5.79
C GLY A 39 -8.71 3.74 -5.40
N SER A 40 -8.74 5.05 -5.43
CA SER A 40 -7.58 5.88 -5.07
C SER A 40 -7.63 6.42 -3.64
N SER A 41 -8.50 5.89 -2.81
CA SER A 41 -8.68 6.39 -1.44
C SER A 41 -8.59 5.24 -0.43
N GLY A 42 -8.38 5.60 0.81
CA GLY A 42 -8.32 4.66 1.91
C GLY A 42 -7.34 5.08 2.98
N ARG A 43 -6.86 4.11 3.73
CA ARG A 43 -6.03 4.38 4.90
C ARG A 43 -4.94 3.34 5.04
N VAL A 44 -3.78 3.81 5.44
CA VAL A 44 -2.69 2.97 5.94
C VAL A 44 -2.42 3.38 7.37
N THR A 45 -2.45 2.43 8.29
CA THR A 45 -1.96 2.65 9.65
C THR A 45 -0.64 1.93 9.82
N PHE A 46 0.31 2.55 10.50
CA PHE A 46 1.65 1.99 10.65
C PHE A 46 2.18 2.17 12.05
N ASN A 47 3.05 1.26 12.42
CA ASN A 47 3.81 1.31 13.66
C ASN A 47 5.21 0.76 13.41
N ASP A 48 6.19 1.64 13.49
CA ASP A 48 7.58 1.29 13.29
C ASP A 48 8.29 1.25 14.64
N LYS A 49 8.91 0.14 14.93
CA LYS A 49 9.82 0.03 16.06
C LYS A 49 11.23 0.23 15.56
N THR A 50 11.84 1.29 16.01
CA THR A 50 13.22 1.62 15.66
C THR A 50 14.08 1.61 16.92
N VAL A 51 15.39 1.69 16.73
CA VAL A 51 16.35 1.77 17.83
C VAL A 51 16.09 2.99 18.72
N SER A 52 15.57 4.07 18.14
CA SER A 52 15.30 5.33 18.84
C SER A 52 13.87 5.43 19.39
N GLY A 53 13.06 4.39 19.25
CA GLY A 53 11.68 4.37 19.75
C GLY A 53 10.66 4.01 18.70
N ASN A 54 9.39 4.12 19.07
CA ASN A 54 8.29 3.79 18.17
C ASN A 54 7.81 5.03 17.43
N VAL A 55 7.58 4.86 16.13
CA VAL A 55 6.91 5.86 15.29
C VAL A 55 5.65 5.22 14.75
N ASN A 56 4.51 5.82 15.02
CA ASN A 56 3.24 5.33 14.52
C ASN A 56 2.45 6.47 13.86
N GLY A 57 1.48 6.08 13.09
CA GLY A 57 0.64 7.07 12.44
C GLY A 57 -0.36 6.48 11.47
N THR A 58 -1.02 7.39 10.80
CA THR A 58 -2.05 7.10 9.80
C THR A 58 -1.76 7.91 8.55
N ILE A 59 -1.81 7.24 7.42
CA ILE A 59 -1.73 7.84 6.10
C ILE A 59 -3.12 7.87 5.49
N ASN A 60 -3.58 9.05 5.12
CA ASN A 60 -4.80 9.19 4.34
C ASN A 60 -4.43 9.02 2.86
N VAL A 61 -4.82 7.89 2.29
CA VAL A 61 -4.42 7.51 0.94
C VAL A 61 -5.16 8.36 -0.09
N ASN A 62 -4.44 8.87 -1.06
CA ASN A 62 -5.00 9.67 -2.15
C ASN A 62 -4.54 9.18 -3.53
N CYS A 63 -3.72 8.15 -3.58
CA CYS A 63 -3.23 7.60 -4.82
C CYS A 63 -2.91 6.10 -4.65
N VAL A 64 -3.49 5.29 -5.54
CA VAL A 64 -3.22 3.85 -5.61
C VAL A 64 -2.99 3.48 -7.06
N ARG A 65 -1.88 2.84 -7.33
CA ARG A 65 -1.55 2.31 -8.65
C ARG A 65 -1.38 0.81 -8.54
N VAL A 66 -2.17 0.07 -9.28
CA VAL A 66 -2.10 -1.39 -9.32
C VAL A 66 -1.65 -1.82 -10.70
N VAL A 67 -0.58 -2.61 -10.74
CA VAL A 67 -0.06 -3.23 -11.96
C VAL A 67 0.16 -4.70 -11.66
N GLY A 68 -0.68 -5.55 -12.25
CA GLY A 68 -0.65 -6.98 -11.93
C GLY A 68 -0.94 -7.23 -10.46
N ASN A 69 -0.01 -7.86 -9.78
CA ASN A 69 -0.11 -8.17 -8.34
C ASN A 69 0.62 -7.16 -7.45
N GLU A 70 1.07 -6.06 -8.01
CA GLU A 70 1.77 -5.02 -7.27
C GLU A 70 0.90 -3.77 -7.12
N ALA A 71 0.94 -3.18 -5.95
CA ALA A 71 0.29 -1.91 -5.67
C ALA A 71 1.31 -0.91 -5.13
N THR A 72 1.26 0.29 -5.65
CA THR A 72 1.97 1.43 -5.12
C THR A 72 0.95 2.39 -4.52
N ILE A 73 1.18 2.78 -3.30
CA ILE A 73 0.21 3.53 -2.50
C ILE A 73 0.90 4.76 -1.95
N SER A 74 0.25 5.90 -2.09
CA SER A 74 0.72 7.13 -1.46
C SER A 74 -0.43 7.92 -0.86
N GLY A 75 -0.09 8.76 0.09
CA GLY A 75 -1.04 9.63 0.76
C GLY A 75 -0.35 10.52 1.77
N ILE A 76 -1.15 11.26 2.52
CA ILE A 76 -0.67 12.24 3.47
C ILE A 76 -0.76 11.68 4.88
N VAL A 77 0.30 11.83 5.64
CA VAL A 77 0.32 11.48 7.07
C VAL A 77 -0.57 12.48 7.81
N THR A 78 -1.70 12.00 8.31
CA THR A 78 -2.67 12.86 9.01
C THR A 78 -2.48 12.83 10.51
N HIS A 79 -2.01 11.72 11.04
CA HIS A 79 -1.73 11.54 12.46
C HIS A 79 -0.40 10.84 12.62
N SER A 80 0.40 11.29 13.55
CA SER A 80 1.63 10.61 13.97
C SER A 80 2.07 11.10 15.34
N ASN A 81 2.64 10.21 16.11
CA ASN A 81 3.33 10.59 17.34
C ASN A 81 4.65 11.32 17.05
N ARG A 82 5.18 11.19 15.83
CA ARG A 82 6.29 12.01 15.36
C ARG A 82 5.73 13.19 14.57
N LYS A 83 5.66 14.34 15.23
CA LYS A 83 5.04 15.54 14.65
C LYS A 83 5.74 16.02 13.38
N SER A 84 7.02 15.76 13.24
CA SER A 84 7.79 16.20 12.08
C SER A 84 7.36 15.54 10.77
N ILE A 85 6.69 14.38 10.80
CA ILE A 85 6.20 13.73 9.58
C ILE A 85 4.72 14.00 9.30
N GLN A 86 4.00 14.63 10.20
CA GLN A 86 2.61 15.02 9.93
C GLN A 86 2.58 16.00 8.75
N GLY A 87 1.70 15.72 7.79
CA GLY A 87 1.61 16.46 6.54
C GLY A 87 2.59 15.99 5.47
N PHE A 88 3.51 15.10 5.80
CA PHE A 88 4.40 14.50 4.81
C PHE A 88 3.64 13.48 3.96
N GLU A 89 4.15 13.23 2.78
CA GLU A 89 3.68 12.17 1.92
C GLU A 89 4.35 10.86 2.33
N GLY A 90 3.54 9.82 2.50
CA GLY A 90 4.02 8.46 2.71
C GLY A 90 3.83 7.66 1.44
N LEU A 91 4.80 6.82 1.11
CA LEU A 91 4.82 6.04 -0.12
C LEU A 91 5.29 4.62 0.17
N LEU A 92 4.54 3.63 -0.28
CA LEU A 92 4.91 2.22 -0.11
C LEU A 92 4.46 1.38 -1.29
N GLN A 93 5.09 0.22 -1.43
CA GLN A 93 4.73 -0.76 -2.44
C GLN A 93 4.50 -2.12 -1.80
N ILE A 94 3.49 -2.82 -2.30
CA ILE A 94 3.12 -4.18 -1.88
C ILE A 94 3.09 -5.07 -3.11
N ARG A 95 3.60 -6.30 -2.95
CA ARG A 95 3.39 -7.36 -3.93
C ARG A 95 2.63 -8.50 -3.28
N ASP A 96 1.49 -8.84 -3.85
CA ASP A 96 0.66 -9.95 -3.43
C ASP A 96 1.07 -11.21 -4.19
N ASN A 97 1.74 -12.13 -3.51
CA ASN A 97 2.17 -13.41 -4.09
C ASN A 97 1.16 -14.52 -3.84
N GLY A 98 -0.05 -14.15 -3.44
CA GLY A 98 -1.14 -15.07 -3.16
C GLY A 98 -1.17 -15.51 -1.71
N LYS A 99 -2.31 -16.06 -1.33
CA LYS A 99 -2.42 -16.66 -0.01
C LYS A 99 -1.49 -17.85 0.06
N GLY A 100 -0.71 -17.92 1.10
CA GLY A 100 0.06 -19.10 1.42
C GLY A 100 -0.85 -20.31 1.44
N ARG A 101 -1.08 -20.88 0.27
CA ARG A 101 -1.74 -22.17 0.20
C ARG A 101 -0.83 -23.15 0.87
N ARG A 102 -1.47 -24.01 1.62
CA ARG A 102 -0.84 -25.14 2.25
C ARG A 102 0.32 -25.69 1.46
N GLY A 103 1.41 -25.45 1.94
CA GLY A 103 2.60 -26.08 1.52
C GLY A 103 3.18 -25.32 0.42
N LYS A 104 3.99 -25.45 0.22
CA LYS A 104 5.17 -25.82 -0.45
C LYS A 104 5.80 -24.73 -1.29
N ASP A 105 5.04 -23.94 -1.98
CA ASP A 105 5.65 -23.05 -2.97
C ASP A 105 5.02 -21.67 -2.96
N SER A 106 4.31 -21.34 -1.90
CA SER A 106 3.81 -20.01 -1.75
C SER A 106 4.92 -19.08 -1.27
N GLU A 107 5.33 -18.23 -2.16
CA GLU A 107 6.18 -17.13 -1.80
C GLU A 107 5.41 -16.19 -0.85
N PRO A 108 6.08 -15.65 0.15
CA PRO A 108 5.45 -14.64 0.99
C PRO A 108 5.11 -13.40 0.16
N ASP A 109 4.10 -12.68 0.60
CA ASP A 109 3.89 -11.34 0.11
C ASP A 109 5.13 -10.48 0.40
N MET A 110 5.34 -9.48 -0.41
CA MET A 110 6.46 -8.58 -0.27
C MET A 110 5.96 -7.19 0.01
N GLY A 111 6.69 -6.45 0.80
CA GLY A 111 6.36 -5.07 1.11
C GLY A 111 7.60 -4.22 1.25
N SER A 112 7.45 -2.94 1.00
CA SER A 112 8.51 -1.97 1.20
C SER A 112 8.35 -1.26 2.54
N PRO A 113 9.44 -0.70 3.09
CA PRO A 113 9.30 0.31 4.11
C PRO A 113 8.49 1.49 3.58
N ILE A 114 7.82 2.19 4.48
CA ILE A 114 7.15 3.44 4.12
C ILE A 114 8.20 4.52 4.00
N LEU A 115 8.24 5.18 2.84
CA LEU A 115 9.11 6.31 2.60
C LEU A 115 8.34 7.59 2.88
N PHE A 116 8.91 8.49 3.67
CA PHE A 116 8.30 9.77 4.01
C PHE A 116 9.10 10.90 3.39
N HIS A 117 8.41 11.80 2.71
CA HIS A 117 9.02 12.99 2.12
C HIS A 117 8.03 14.16 2.13
N ALA A 118 8.58 15.36 2.03
CA ALA A 118 7.73 16.54 1.93
C ALA A 118 6.88 16.48 0.66
N VAL A 119 5.65 16.97 0.75
CA VAL A 119 4.71 16.99 -0.40
C VAL A 119 5.35 17.71 -1.58
N GLY A 120 5.28 17.09 -2.74
CA GLY A 120 5.81 17.66 -3.98
C GLY A 120 7.31 17.50 -4.19
N THR A 121 8.02 16.82 -3.29
CA THR A 121 9.47 16.65 -3.40
C THR A 121 9.91 15.27 -3.83
N GLY A 122 9.01 14.32 -3.90
CA GLY A 122 9.30 12.94 -4.26
C GLY A 122 8.36 12.39 -5.31
N SER A 123 8.55 11.12 -5.64
CA SER A 123 7.66 10.39 -6.53
C SER A 123 6.33 10.12 -5.81
N ASP A 124 5.24 10.34 -6.52
CA ASP A 124 3.94 9.85 -6.07
C ASP A 124 3.70 8.42 -6.59
N CYS A 125 2.54 7.85 -6.32
CA CYS A 125 2.24 6.49 -6.72
C CYS A 125 2.14 6.29 -8.24
N GLN A 126 2.09 7.35 -9.02
CA GLN A 126 2.00 7.28 -10.47
C GLN A 126 3.36 7.09 -11.13
N VAL A 127 4.42 7.44 -10.45
CA VAL A 127 5.77 7.29 -10.95
C VAL A 127 6.34 5.97 -10.40
N PRO A 128 6.70 5.02 -11.27
CA PRO A 128 7.32 3.80 -10.79
C PRO A 128 8.62 4.13 -10.07
N GLY A 129 8.65 3.85 -8.78
CA GLY A 129 9.86 3.94 -7.98
C GLY A 129 10.51 2.58 -7.83
N GLU A 130 11.79 2.57 -7.56
CA GLU A 130 12.47 1.38 -7.10
C GLU A 130 12.26 1.27 -5.60
N PHE A 131 11.55 0.22 -5.21
CA PHE A 131 11.31 -0.08 -3.81
C PHE A 131 12.09 -1.32 -3.42
N ASP A 132 12.71 -1.27 -2.27
CA ASP A 132 13.29 -2.45 -1.66
C ASP A 132 12.16 -3.27 -1.04
N LEU A 133 11.75 -4.33 -1.73
CA LEU A 133 10.72 -5.23 -1.25
C LEU A 133 11.35 -6.32 -0.39
N VAL A 134 10.79 -6.52 0.78
CA VAL A 134 11.20 -7.57 1.72
C VAL A 134 10.01 -8.45 2.06
N PRO A 135 10.23 -9.71 2.49
CA PRO A 135 9.15 -10.60 2.84
C PRO A 135 8.29 -10.02 3.98
N VAL A 136 6.99 -10.21 3.85
CA VAL A 136 6.01 -9.78 4.83
C VAL A 136 5.56 -10.98 5.64
N LYS A 137 5.51 -10.83 6.96
CA LYS A 137 4.75 -11.72 7.83
C LYS A 137 3.34 -11.17 7.91
N GLY A 138 2.43 -11.80 7.21
CA GLY A 138 1.06 -11.36 7.07
C GLY A 138 0.54 -11.65 5.68
N ASP A 139 -0.59 -11.06 5.35
CA ASP A 139 -1.24 -11.29 4.09
C ASP A 139 -1.86 -10.01 3.56
N PHE A 140 -1.52 -9.68 2.32
CA PHE A 140 -2.14 -8.60 1.59
C PHE A 140 -2.87 -9.15 0.37
N THR A 141 -3.98 -8.55 0.04
CA THR A 141 -4.72 -8.85 -1.18
C THR A 141 -4.72 -7.62 -2.06
N VAL A 142 -4.18 -7.77 -3.25
CA VAL A 142 -4.18 -6.73 -4.29
C VAL A 142 -5.16 -7.18 -5.37
N GLN A 143 -6.21 -6.38 -5.56
CA GLN A 143 -7.20 -6.60 -6.62
C GLN A 143 -7.10 -5.45 -7.61
N PRO A 144 -6.76 -5.78 -8.86
CA PRO A 144 -6.72 -4.77 -9.91
C PRO A 144 -8.09 -4.23 -10.25
#